data_3c1ef8781403ad1b7a032ed24b444f4f
#
_entry.id   3c1ef8781403ad1b7a032ed24b444f4f
#
_cell.length_a   1.000
_cell.length_b   1.000
_cell.length_c   1.000
_cell.angle_alpha   90.00
_cell.angle_beta   90.00
_cell.angle_gamma   90.00
#
_symmetry.space_group_name_H-M   'P 1'
#
loop_
_entity.id
_entity.type
_entity.pdbx_description
1 polymer ?
#
loop_
_entity_poly.entity_id
_entity_poly.type
_entity_poly.pdbx_seq_one_letter_code
_entity_poly.pdbx_strand_id
1 'polypeptide(L)'
;MVEVVKNWKSRFFTIWIGEQLSLSGSRAAQFALVWWLTTTTGSATVLATATTVALIPQILLGPLAGAFVDRWNRRMVLLVSDSFIALVSLWLAYMFWTGAMQVWHVYIVMLARSLGDVFQWPAMAASTSLMVPERHLTRVAGLNQTMNGMLTIAGPPLGALLLALLPLHGVMLVDVGTALFAVIPLMFIPIPQPVRAEGVGAKMQSVWHDLRDGFRYLRGWPGAVALISGALIFKIALTPAFSLLPLLVKSHFGGGAGELSLLESITGIGMVAGGIALSAWGGFRRKVFTLLMGLGGVGLGIVVLGFTPSYLFPVALGSMFFLGCMIPMTDGPIMAIFQTTIAPNMQGRVFALLGSLVSVSSPLGLAIAGPVSDRFGIQIWFIIAGFLCLSVALASFFIPAIMHIEENHTAAEQSARPEGAPGPVAPEPAVPEPVAD
;
A
#
# COMPACT_ATOMS: atom_id res chain seq x y z
N MET A 1 -10.90 -18.43 26.79
CA MET A 1 -10.48 -19.39 25.75
C MET A 1 -11.47 -19.27 24.61
N VAL A 2 -11.03 -18.80 23.43
CA VAL A 2 -11.86 -18.76 22.22
C VAL A 2 -12.06 -20.21 21.80
N GLU A 3 -13.31 -20.67 21.75
CA GLU A 3 -13.67 -22.02 21.31
C GLU A 3 -13.11 -22.22 19.89
N VAL A 4 -12.15 -23.14 19.72
CA VAL A 4 -11.53 -23.42 18.42
C VAL A 4 -12.63 -23.87 17.48
N VAL A 5 -12.96 -23.09 16.48
CA VAL A 5 -14.01 -23.37 15.51
C VAL A 5 -13.74 -24.72 14.86
N LYS A 6 -14.57 -25.70 15.13
CA LYS A 6 -14.49 -27.04 14.49
C LYS A 6 -14.48 -26.84 12.96
N ASN A 7 -13.47 -27.38 12.26
CA ASN A 7 -13.23 -27.20 10.81
C ASN A 7 -12.84 -25.76 10.38
N TRP A 8 -12.06 -25.05 11.21
CA TRP A 8 -11.62 -23.69 10.90
C TRP A 8 -10.95 -23.57 9.53
N LYS A 9 -10.15 -24.55 9.11
CA LYS A 9 -9.46 -24.55 7.82
C LYS A 9 -10.44 -24.41 6.66
N SER A 10 -11.45 -25.30 6.59
CA SER A 10 -12.44 -25.26 5.50
C SER A 10 -13.18 -23.92 5.48
N ARG A 11 -13.67 -23.44 6.64
CA ARG A 11 -14.41 -22.17 6.72
C ARG A 11 -13.55 -20.98 6.35
N PHE A 12 -12.33 -20.90 6.90
CA PHE A 12 -11.42 -19.80 6.62
C PHE A 12 -10.99 -19.80 5.15
N PHE A 13 -10.50 -20.93 4.63
CA PHE A 13 -10.00 -20.97 3.26
C PHE A 13 -11.10 -20.80 2.21
N THR A 14 -12.34 -21.21 2.48
CA THR A 14 -13.46 -20.95 1.55
C THR A 14 -13.73 -19.45 1.44
N ILE A 15 -13.80 -18.72 2.56
CA ILE A 15 -13.95 -17.26 2.54
C ILE A 15 -12.71 -16.63 1.89
N TRP A 16 -11.51 -17.01 2.32
CA TRP A 16 -10.26 -16.43 1.88
C TRP A 16 -10.03 -16.59 0.38
N ILE A 17 -10.29 -17.78 -0.19
CA ILE A 17 -10.16 -18.00 -1.63
C ILE A 17 -11.18 -17.15 -2.40
N GLY A 18 -12.42 -17.09 -1.92
CA GLY A 18 -13.44 -16.23 -2.50
C GLY A 18 -13.01 -14.75 -2.55
N GLU A 19 -12.46 -14.25 -1.45
CA GLU A 19 -11.91 -12.89 -1.36
C GLU A 19 -10.73 -12.67 -2.33
N GLN A 20 -9.79 -13.63 -2.44
CA GLN A 20 -8.67 -13.50 -3.37
C GLN A 20 -9.12 -13.50 -4.83
N LEU A 21 -10.13 -14.29 -5.18
CA LEU A 21 -10.75 -14.27 -6.52
C LEU A 21 -11.44 -12.93 -6.79
N SER A 22 -12.23 -12.43 -5.84
CA SER A 22 -12.87 -11.12 -5.92
C SER A 22 -11.83 -10.00 -6.11
N LEU A 23 -10.76 -9.99 -5.32
CA LEU A 23 -9.68 -9.02 -5.46
C LEU A 23 -8.99 -9.10 -6.84
N SER A 24 -8.82 -10.29 -7.40
CA SER A 24 -8.23 -10.45 -8.74
C SER A 24 -9.10 -9.82 -9.84
N GLY A 25 -10.42 -10.04 -9.79
CA GLY A 25 -11.38 -9.39 -10.68
C GLY A 25 -11.37 -7.87 -10.53
N SER A 26 -11.38 -7.40 -9.29
CA SER A 26 -11.33 -5.97 -8.96
C SER A 26 -10.06 -5.28 -9.45
N ARG A 27 -8.89 -5.91 -9.35
CA ARG A 27 -7.63 -5.40 -9.90
C ARG A 27 -7.68 -5.31 -11.42
N ALA A 28 -8.19 -6.34 -12.10
CA ALA A 28 -8.35 -6.33 -13.55
C ALA A 28 -9.34 -5.27 -14.04
N ALA A 29 -10.49 -5.11 -13.36
CA ALA A 29 -11.47 -4.08 -13.66
C ALA A 29 -10.90 -2.67 -13.43
N GLN A 30 -10.13 -2.46 -12.36
CA GLN A 30 -9.45 -1.20 -12.09
C GLN A 30 -8.44 -0.84 -13.18
N PHE A 31 -7.61 -1.79 -13.60
CA PHE A 31 -6.68 -1.62 -14.72
C PHE A 31 -7.43 -1.20 -15.99
N ALA A 32 -8.53 -1.89 -16.31
CA ALA A 32 -9.35 -1.60 -17.48
C ALA A 32 -9.98 -0.20 -17.45
N LEU A 33 -10.47 0.24 -16.28
CA LEU A 33 -11.03 1.58 -16.09
C LEU A 33 -9.98 2.68 -16.26
N VAL A 34 -8.81 2.50 -15.66
CA VAL A 34 -7.70 3.46 -15.78
C VAL A 34 -7.22 3.54 -17.23
N TRP A 35 -7.11 2.40 -17.91
CA TRP A 35 -6.74 2.36 -19.32
C TRP A 35 -7.81 3.04 -20.22
N TRP A 36 -9.09 2.77 -19.98
CA TRP A 36 -10.18 3.44 -20.69
C TRP A 36 -10.14 4.96 -20.49
N LEU A 37 -9.96 5.40 -19.25
CA LEU A 37 -9.87 6.82 -18.92
C LEU A 37 -8.68 7.48 -19.65
N THR A 38 -7.53 6.81 -19.67
CA THR A 38 -6.33 7.24 -20.38
C THR A 38 -6.56 7.38 -21.88
N THR A 39 -7.18 6.37 -22.49
CA THR A 39 -7.40 6.36 -23.96
C THR A 39 -8.48 7.32 -24.40
N THR A 40 -9.48 7.57 -23.55
CA THR A 40 -10.62 8.44 -23.87
C THR A 40 -10.26 9.91 -23.70
N THR A 41 -9.49 10.26 -22.67
CA THR A 41 -9.24 11.67 -22.31
C THR A 41 -7.86 12.16 -22.71
N GLY A 42 -6.85 11.31 -22.65
CA GLY A 42 -5.46 11.71 -22.89
C GLY A 42 -4.93 12.78 -21.92
N SER A 43 -5.61 13.03 -20.80
CA SER A 43 -5.30 14.09 -19.85
C SER A 43 -4.71 13.55 -18.54
N ALA A 44 -3.55 14.08 -18.17
CA ALA A 44 -2.92 13.79 -16.91
C ALA A 44 -3.73 14.33 -15.71
N THR A 45 -4.36 15.50 -15.85
CA THR A 45 -5.24 16.07 -14.82
C THR A 45 -6.43 15.18 -14.53
N VAL A 46 -7.04 14.56 -15.54
CA VAL A 46 -8.17 13.64 -15.37
C VAL A 46 -7.74 12.39 -14.59
N LEU A 47 -6.60 11.78 -14.94
CA LEU A 47 -6.04 10.63 -14.24
C LEU A 47 -5.66 10.96 -12.80
N ALA A 48 -5.00 12.09 -12.58
CA ALA A 48 -4.63 12.57 -11.27
C ALA A 48 -5.88 12.83 -10.40
N THR A 49 -6.92 13.42 -10.97
CA THR A 49 -8.21 13.65 -10.28
C THR A 49 -8.88 12.33 -9.91
N ALA A 50 -8.93 11.36 -10.83
CA ALA A 50 -9.51 10.04 -10.59
C ALA A 50 -8.80 9.33 -9.42
N THR A 51 -7.47 9.34 -9.43
CA THR A 51 -6.66 8.77 -8.34
C THR A 51 -6.87 9.52 -7.02
N THR A 52 -6.93 10.85 -7.06
CA THR A 52 -7.20 11.67 -5.86
C THR A 52 -8.55 11.32 -5.26
N VAL A 53 -9.60 11.26 -6.08
CA VAL A 53 -10.96 10.90 -5.64
C VAL A 53 -11.00 9.51 -5.00
N ALA A 54 -10.26 8.55 -5.55
CA ALA A 54 -10.13 7.21 -4.97
C ALA A 54 -9.43 7.20 -3.61
N LEU A 55 -8.57 8.18 -3.32
CA LEU A 55 -7.87 8.28 -2.02
C LEU A 55 -8.70 8.95 -0.92
N ILE A 56 -9.71 9.77 -1.28
CA ILE A 56 -10.52 10.53 -0.31
C ILE A 56 -11.14 9.65 0.80
N PRO A 57 -11.86 8.56 0.51
CA PRO A 57 -12.44 7.73 1.56
C PRO A 57 -11.39 7.15 2.51
N GLN A 58 -10.25 6.71 1.98
CA GLN A 58 -9.16 6.15 2.77
C GLN A 58 -8.54 7.19 3.72
N ILE A 59 -8.38 8.43 3.26
CA ILE A 59 -7.85 9.54 4.06
C ILE A 59 -8.83 9.91 5.18
N LEU A 60 -10.11 10.05 4.86
CA LEU A 60 -11.11 10.55 5.80
C LEU A 60 -11.60 9.46 6.76
N LEU A 61 -11.84 8.25 6.26
CA LEU A 61 -12.48 7.18 7.02
C LEU A 61 -11.49 6.11 7.49
N GLY A 62 -10.29 5.99 6.87
CA GLY A 62 -9.30 4.98 7.22
C GLY A 62 -8.98 4.93 8.72
N PRO A 63 -8.68 6.06 9.39
CA PRO A 63 -8.42 6.10 10.83
C PRO A 63 -9.60 5.64 11.69
N LEU A 64 -10.83 5.75 11.17
CA LEU A 64 -12.07 5.43 11.86
C LEU A 64 -12.58 4.01 11.55
N ALA A 65 -12.19 3.46 10.39
CA ALA A 65 -12.72 2.19 9.87
C ALA A 65 -12.49 1.03 10.86
N GLY A 66 -11.31 0.94 11.46
CA GLY A 66 -11.02 -0.08 12.48
C GLY A 66 -11.98 0.00 13.67
N ALA A 67 -12.21 1.21 14.19
CA ALA A 67 -13.10 1.42 15.32
C ALA A 67 -14.58 1.09 15.01
N PHE A 68 -15.02 1.30 13.76
CA PHE A 68 -16.35 0.89 13.32
C PHE A 68 -16.44 -0.63 13.15
N VAL A 69 -15.44 -1.25 12.52
CA VAL A 69 -15.36 -2.71 12.31
C VAL A 69 -15.35 -3.46 13.65
N ASP A 70 -14.71 -2.94 14.70
CA ASP A 70 -14.72 -3.54 16.03
C ASP A 70 -16.10 -3.53 16.71
N ARG A 71 -16.97 -2.58 16.32
CA ARG A 71 -18.33 -2.45 16.86
C ARG A 71 -19.38 -3.19 16.04
N TRP A 72 -19.14 -3.37 14.74
CA TRP A 72 -20.07 -3.98 13.82
C TRP A 72 -19.86 -5.49 13.68
N ASN A 73 -20.87 -6.17 13.18
CA ASN A 73 -20.72 -7.56 12.80
C ASN A 73 -19.80 -7.68 11.60
N ARG A 74 -18.59 -8.24 11.79
CA ARG A 74 -17.54 -8.32 10.78
C ARG A 74 -17.98 -9.03 9.50
N ARG A 75 -18.80 -10.10 9.64
CA ARG A 75 -19.41 -10.79 8.48
C ARG A 75 -20.30 -9.86 7.69
N MET A 76 -21.14 -9.06 8.37
CA MET A 76 -22.02 -8.11 7.69
C MET A 76 -21.23 -6.99 7.02
N VAL A 77 -20.14 -6.52 7.63
CA VAL A 77 -19.26 -5.52 7.00
C VAL A 77 -18.68 -6.05 5.71
N LEU A 78 -18.09 -7.26 5.71
CA LEU A 78 -17.56 -7.90 4.50
C LEU A 78 -18.66 -8.09 3.45
N LEU A 79 -19.79 -8.69 3.83
CA LEU A 79 -20.91 -8.94 2.92
C LEU A 79 -21.43 -7.66 2.25
N VAL A 80 -21.60 -6.59 3.04
CA VAL A 80 -22.10 -5.30 2.54
C VAL A 80 -21.05 -4.64 1.63
N SER A 81 -19.76 -4.65 2.02
CA SER A 81 -18.68 -4.07 1.21
C SER A 81 -18.54 -4.77 -0.14
N ASP A 82 -18.47 -6.12 -0.15
CA ASP A 82 -18.35 -6.89 -1.40
C ASP A 82 -19.58 -6.75 -2.30
N SER A 83 -20.77 -6.83 -1.70
CA SER A 83 -22.03 -6.64 -2.45
C SER A 83 -22.13 -5.23 -3.02
N PHE A 84 -21.71 -4.21 -2.27
CA PHE A 84 -21.70 -2.82 -2.74
C PHE A 84 -20.74 -2.63 -3.90
N ILE A 85 -19.51 -3.15 -3.82
CA ILE A 85 -18.53 -3.10 -4.91
C ILE A 85 -19.06 -3.84 -6.15
N ALA A 86 -19.67 -5.03 -5.96
CA ALA A 86 -20.28 -5.78 -7.06
C ALA A 86 -21.43 -5.01 -7.74
N LEU A 87 -22.29 -4.34 -6.98
CA LEU A 87 -23.36 -3.51 -7.52
C LEU A 87 -22.82 -2.31 -8.29
N VAL A 88 -21.76 -1.67 -7.80
CA VAL A 88 -21.09 -0.58 -8.51
C VAL A 88 -20.49 -1.08 -9.83
N SER A 89 -19.89 -2.27 -9.85
CA SER A 89 -19.33 -2.89 -11.06
C SER A 89 -20.43 -3.31 -12.05
N LEU A 90 -21.57 -3.78 -11.55
CA LEU A 90 -22.73 -4.09 -12.37
C LEU A 90 -23.31 -2.83 -13.03
N TRP A 91 -23.40 -1.74 -12.25
CA TRP A 91 -23.83 -0.45 -12.80
C TRP A 91 -22.86 0.07 -13.86
N LEU A 92 -21.55 -0.09 -13.66
CA LEU A 92 -20.55 0.20 -14.68
C LEU A 92 -20.73 -0.63 -15.96
N ALA A 93 -20.94 -1.94 -15.80
CA ALA A 93 -21.17 -2.83 -16.93
C ALA A 93 -22.37 -2.34 -17.76
N TYR A 94 -23.45 -1.93 -17.09
CA TYR A 94 -24.62 -1.36 -17.73
C TYR A 94 -24.32 -0.05 -18.47
N MET A 95 -23.56 0.88 -17.85
CA MET A 95 -23.16 2.15 -18.48
C MET A 95 -22.28 1.94 -19.72
N PHE A 96 -21.34 1.00 -19.67
CA PHE A 96 -20.53 0.64 -20.83
C PHE A 96 -21.33 -0.06 -21.93
N TRP A 97 -22.29 -0.93 -21.56
CA TRP A 97 -23.12 -1.63 -22.51
C TRP A 97 -24.06 -0.69 -23.28
N THR A 98 -24.62 0.29 -22.61
CA THR A 98 -25.53 1.31 -23.22
C THR A 98 -24.75 2.41 -23.95
N GLY A 99 -23.41 2.47 -23.84
CA GLY A 99 -22.63 3.57 -24.39
C GLY A 99 -22.81 4.92 -23.67
N ALA A 100 -23.51 4.93 -22.52
CA ALA A 100 -23.77 6.16 -21.74
C ALA A 100 -22.61 6.56 -20.82
N MET A 101 -21.48 5.84 -20.87
CA MET A 101 -20.35 6.08 -19.99
C MET A 101 -19.70 7.43 -20.24
N GLN A 102 -19.47 8.19 -19.17
CA GLN A 102 -18.80 9.48 -19.16
C GLN A 102 -17.69 9.51 -18.10
N VAL A 103 -16.73 10.42 -18.26
CA VAL A 103 -15.57 10.55 -17.37
C VAL A 103 -15.97 10.73 -15.89
N TRP A 104 -16.97 11.55 -15.60
CA TRP A 104 -17.40 11.79 -14.21
C TRP A 104 -18.01 10.55 -13.52
N HIS A 105 -18.56 9.60 -14.29
CA HIS A 105 -19.01 8.33 -13.74
C HIS A 105 -17.83 7.54 -13.14
N VAL A 106 -16.64 7.60 -13.78
CA VAL A 106 -15.42 6.94 -13.23
C VAL A 106 -15.06 7.51 -11.86
N TYR A 107 -15.16 8.82 -11.69
CA TYR A 107 -14.88 9.43 -10.38
C TYR A 107 -15.83 8.92 -9.29
N ILE A 108 -17.12 8.86 -9.58
CA ILE A 108 -18.12 8.30 -8.65
C ILE A 108 -17.80 6.85 -8.30
N VAL A 109 -17.48 6.06 -9.31
CA VAL A 109 -17.16 4.64 -9.13
C VAL A 109 -15.89 4.45 -8.31
N MET A 110 -14.82 5.19 -8.61
CA MET A 110 -13.59 5.11 -7.84
C MET A 110 -13.81 5.52 -6.38
N LEU A 111 -14.61 6.55 -6.14
CA LEU A 111 -15.02 6.95 -4.79
C LEU A 111 -15.82 5.82 -4.10
N ALA A 112 -16.81 5.25 -4.77
CA ALA A 112 -17.69 4.23 -4.23
C ALA A 112 -16.90 2.92 -3.92
N ARG A 113 -16.06 2.46 -4.84
CA ARG A 113 -15.21 1.28 -4.62
C ARG A 113 -14.26 1.48 -3.44
N SER A 114 -13.56 2.61 -3.41
CA SER A 114 -12.67 2.95 -2.30
C SER A 114 -13.41 3.02 -0.96
N LEU A 115 -14.66 3.47 -0.94
CA LEU A 115 -15.49 3.45 0.26
C LEU A 115 -15.74 2.01 0.76
N GLY A 116 -15.98 1.06 -0.14
CA GLY A 116 -16.06 -0.36 0.21
C GLY A 116 -14.76 -0.91 0.76
N ASP A 117 -13.65 -0.63 0.07
CA ASP A 117 -12.30 -1.13 0.41
C ASP A 117 -11.82 -0.67 1.80
N VAL A 118 -12.18 0.56 2.22
CA VAL A 118 -11.80 1.13 3.53
C VAL A 118 -12.29 0.25 4.68
N PHE A 119 -13.45 -0.38 4.56
CA PHE A 119 -14.01 -1.25 5.61
C PHE A 119 -13.66 -2.71 5.41
N GLN A 120 -13.51 -3.17 4.17
CA GLN A 120 -13.25 -4.56 3.83
C GLN A 120 -11.92 -5.06 4.42
N TRP A 121 -10.83 -4.30 4.22
CA TRP A 121 -9.51 -4.71 4.69
C TRP A 121 -9.40 -4.90 6.21
N PRO A 122 -9.83 -3.93 7.07
CA PRO A 122 -9.83 -4.13 8.53
C PRO A 122 -10.78 -5.26 8.96
N ALA A 123 -11.94 -5.41 8.31
CA ALA A 123 -12.90 -6.45 8.64
C ALA A 123 -12.35 -7.86 8.35
N MET A 124 -11.63 -8.04 7.23
CA MET A 124 -10.99 -9.31 6.88
C MET A 124 -9.82 -9.62 7.83
N ALA A 125 -8.97 -8.64 8.14
CA ALA A 125 -7.88 -8.79 9.09
C ALA A 125 -8.40 -9.21 10.49
N ALA A 126 -9.43 -8.52 10.97
CA ALA A 126 -10.06 -8.82 12.26
C ALA A 126 -10.82 -10.17 12.26
N SER A 127 -11.41 -10.58 11.14
CA SER A 127 -12.05 -11.89 10.98
C SER A 127 -11.03 -13.02 11.01
N THR A 128 -9.87 -12.81 10.37
CA THR A 128 -8.78 -13.78 10.34
C THR A 128 -8.31 -14.14 11.76
N SER A 129 -8.13 -13.15 12.63
CA SER A 129 -7.66 -13.37 13.99
C SER A 129 -8.64 -14.19 14.86
N LEU A 130 -9.93 -14.17 14.53
CA LEU A 130 -10.97 -14.94 15.25
C LEU A 130 -11.20 -16.34 14.67
N MET A 131 -10.93 -16.54 13.38
CA MET A 131 -11.17 -17.80 12.69
C MET A 131 -9.96 -18.74 12.74
N VAL A 132 -8.75 -18.17 12.77
CA VAL A 132 -7.49 -18.92 12.67
C VAL A 132 -6.87 -19.06 14.07
N PRO A 133 -6.51 -20.29 14.49
CA PRO A 133 -5.78 -20.49 15.74
C PRO A 133 -4.44 -19.73 15.77
N GLU A 134 -4.07 -19.17 16.92
CA GLU A 134 -2.88 -18.34 17.10
C GLU A 134 -1.60 -18.93 16.47
N ARG A 135 -1.36 -20.23 16.68
CA ARG A 135 -0.21 -20.96 16.11
C ARG A 135 -0.10 -20.92 14.58
N HIS A 136 -1.18 -20.57 13.88
CA HIS A 136 -1.24 -20.53 12.42
C HIS A 136 -1.33 -19.10 11.86
N LEU A 137 -1.50 -18.06 12.69
CA LEU A 137 -1.66 -16.66 12.24
C LEU A 137 -0.46 -16.18 11.43
N THR A 138 0.77 -16.47 11.85
CA THR A 138 1.98 -16.09 11.11
C THR A 138 2.01 -16.71 9.70
N ARG A 139 1.58 -17.98 9.56
CA ARG A 139 1.51 -18.64 8.26
C ARG A 139 0.46 -18.00 7.35
N VAL A 140 -0.70 -17.66 7.91
CA VAL A 140 -1.77 -16.98 7.17
C VAL A 140 -1.35 -15.56 6.79
N ALA A 141 -0.67 -14.84 7.66
CA ALA A 141 -0.11 -13.52 7.34
C ALA A 141 0.90 -13.60 6.18
N GLY A 142 1.79 -14.61 6.19
CA GLY A 142 2.71 -14.89 5.09
C GLY A 142 1.98 -15.20 3.78
N LEU A 143 0.91 -16.01 3.86
CA LEU A 143 0.07 -16.34 2.69
C LEU A 143 -0.61 -15.09 2.13
N ASN A 144 -1.17 -14.23 2.98
CA ASN A 144 -1.78 -12.94 2.56
C ASN A 144 -0.76 -12.05 1.85
N GLN A 145 0.46 -11.94 2.40
CA GLN A 145 1.51 -11.14 1.78
C GLN A 145 1.94 -11.69 0.41
N THR A 146 2.05 -13.03 0.31
CA THR A 146 2.36 -13.70 -0.96
C THR A 146 1.27 -13.45 -2.00
N MET A 147 0.00 -13.57 -1.62
CA MET A 147 -1.13 -13.31 -2.53
C MET A 147 -1.20 -11.83 -2.96
N ASN A 148 -0.97 -10.89 -2.05
CA ASN A 148 -0.89 -9.47 -2.42
C ASN A 148 0.24 -9.21 -3.43
N GLY A 149 1.41 -9.82 -3.24
CA GLY A 149 2.50 -9.77 -4.20
C GLY A 149 2.13 -10.37 -5.56
N MET A 150 1.50 -11.55 -5.56
CA MET A 150 1.02 -12.20 -6.78
C MET A 150 -0.02 -11.34 -7.53
N LEU A 151 -0.98 -10.76 -6.81
CA LEU A 151 -2.00 -9.89 -7.42
C LEU A 151 -1.40 -8.59 -7.97
N THR A 152 -0.34 -8.08 -7.37
CA THR A 152 0.38 -6.91 -7.89
C THR A 152 1.06 -7.22 -9.21
N ILE A 153 1.64 -8.44 -9.36
CA ILE A 153 2.32 -8.87 -10.58
C ILE A 153 1.32 -9.34 -11.65
N ALA A 154 0.32 -10.14 -11.27
CA ALA A 154 -0.60 -10.79 -12.19
C ALA A 154 -1.84 -9.94 -12.53
N GLY A 155 -2.21 -8.98 -11.68
CA GLY A 155 -3.39 -8.13 -11.89
C GLY A 155 -3.37 -7.35 -13.21
N PRO A 156 -2.30 -6.60 -13.52
CA PRO A 156 -2.19 -5.88 -14.78
C PRO A 156 -2.26 -6.77 -16.03
N PRO A 157 -1.52 -7.89 -16.14
CA PRO A 157 -1.68 -8.83 -17.26
C PRO A 157 -3.07 -9.43 -17.39
N LEU A 158 -3.72 -9.76 -16.28
CA LEU A 158 -5.12 -10.22 -16.30
C LEU A 158 -6.04 -9.13 -16.84
N GLY A 159 -5.87 -7.89 -16.39
CA GLY A 159 -6.63 -6.75 -16.89
C GLY A 159 -6.41 -6.50 -18.39
N ALA A 160 -5.16 -6.54 -18.85
CA ALA A 160 -4.80 -6.38 -20.26
C ALA A 160 -5.37 -7.54 -21.12
N LEU A 161 -5.28 -8.78 -20.63
CA LEU A 161 -5.84 -9.95 -21.30
C LEU A 161 -7.37 -9.85 -21.42
N LEU A 162 -8.06 -9.48 -20.34
CA LEU A 162 -9.51 -9.31 -20.36
C LEU A 162 -9.92 -8.19 -21.33
N LEU A 163 -9.16 -7.08 -21.40
CA LEU A 163 -9.40 -6.01 -22.37
C LEU A 163 -9.16 -6.45 -23.82
N ALA A 164 -8.25 -7.38 -24.06
CA ALA A 164 -7.99 -7.92 -25.39
C ALA A 164 -9.09 -8.91 -25.85
N LEU A 165 -9.72 -9.62 -24.90
CA LEU A 165 -10.70 -10.68 -25.20
C LEU A 165 -12.14 -10.20 -25.08
N LEU A 166 -12.43 -9.21 -24.25
CA LEU A 166 -13.78 -8.79 -23.88
C LEU A 166 -13.97 -7.28 -24.06
N PRO A 167 -15.15 -6.85 -24.44
CA PRO A 167 -15.50 -5.44 -24.35
C PRO A 167 -15.54 -4.99 -22.87
N LEU A 168 -15.42 -3.69 -22.59
CA LEU A 168 -15.34 -3.14 -21.24
C LEU A 168 -16.48 -3.60 -20.31
N HIS A 169 -17.72 -3.66 -20.82
CA HIS A 169 -18.83 -4.19 -20.02
C HIS A 169 -18.61 -5.64 -19.63
N GLY A 170 -17.98 -6.45 -20.49
CA GLY A 170 -17.62 -7.84 -20.20
C GLY A 170 -16.57 -7.92 -19.08
N VAL A 171 -15.55 -7.07 -19.10
CA VAL A 171 -14.56 -7.00 -18.02
C VAL A 171 -15.20 -6.66 -16.67
N MET A 172 -16.15 -5.71 -16.65
CA MET A 172 -16.90 -5.38 -15.43
C MET A 172 -17.79 -6.53 -14.96
N LEU A 173 -18.38 -7.31 -15.87
CA LEU A 173 -19.13 -8.52 -15.52
C LEU A 173 -18.25 -9.64 -14.95
N VAL A 174 -16.98 -9.75 -15.37
CA VAL A 174 -16.03 -10.66 -14.74
C VAL A 174 -15.78 -10.25 -13.29
N ASP A 175 -15.63 -8.95 -12.99
CA ASP A 175 -15.49 -8.45 -11.62
C ASP A 175 -16.74 -8.80 -10.77
N VAL A 176 -17.95 -8.60 -11.31
CA VAL A 176 -19.18 -9.02 -10.63
C VAL A 176 -19.19 -10.54 -10.38
N GLY A 177 -18.81 -11.33 -11.39
CA GLY A 177 -18.75 -12.80 -11.28
C GLY A 177 -17.77 -13.26 -10.22
N THR A 178 -16.58 -12.66 -10.16
CA THR A 178 -15.58 -12.97 -9.14
C THR A 178 -16.02 -12.52 -7.74
N ALA A 179 -16.72 -11.39 -7.61
CA ALA A 179 -17.27 -10.94 -6.35
C ALA A 179 -18.31 -11.90 -5.76
N LEU A 180 -19.05 -12.64 -6.58
CA LEU A 180 -19.99 -13.67 -6.09
C LEU A 180 -19.26 -14.80 -5.34
N PHE A 181 -18.01 -15.11 -5.69
CA PHE A 181 -17.20 -16.09 -4.94
C PHE A 181 -16.83 -15.61 -3.53
N ALA A 182 -16.78 -14.29 -3.28
CA ALA A 182 -16.64 -13.75 -1.93
C ALA A 182 -17.99 -13.67 -1.20
N VAL A 183 -19.02 -13.15 -1.86
CA VAL A 183 -20.35 -12.92 -1.27
C VAL A 183 -21.06 -14.22 -0.87
N ILE A 184 -21.08 -15.22 -1.76
CA ILE A 184 -21.81 -16.48 -1.52
C ILE A 184 -21.31 -17.21 -0.27
N PRO A 185 -20.01 -17.47 -0.07
CA PRO A 185 -19.53 -18.10 1.17
C PRO A 185 -19.87 -17.29 2.42
N LEU A 186 -19.78 -15.96 2.36
CA LEU A 186 -20.13 -15.08 3.47
C LEU A 186 -21.60 -15.17 3.86
N MET A 187 -22.50 -15.50 2.92
CA MET A 187 -23.92 -15.73 3.22
C MET A 187 -24.18 -16.98 4.05
N PHE A 188 -23.31 -18.00 3.97
CA PHE A 188 -23.55 -19.29 4.62
C PHE A 188 -22.59 -19.57 5.78
N ILE A 189 -21.38 -19.02 5.75
CA ILE A 189 -20.35 -19.29 6.76
C ILE A 189 -20.40 -18.21 7.85
N PRO A 190 -20.72 -18.57 9.09
CA PRO A 190 -20.69 -17.63 10.21
C PRO A 190 -19.23 -17.31 10.59
N ILE A 191 -18.95 -16.01 10.77
CA ILE A 191 -17.69 -15.53 11.34
C ILE A 191 -17.90 -15.29 12.82
N PRO A 192 -17.05 -15.84 13.71
CA PRO A 192 -17.12 -15.55 15.14
C PRO A 192 -17.05 -14.05 15.41
N GLN A 193 -17.82 -13.60 16.39
CA GLN A 193 -17.78 -12.20 16.83
C GLN A 193 -17.07 -12.11 18.19
N PRO A 194 -16.30 -11.06 18.44
CA PRO A 194 -15.71 -10.86 19.75
C PRO A 194 -16.82 -10.65 20.79
N VAL A 195 -16.61 -11.19 22.01
CA VAL A 195 -17.47 -10.87 23.15
C VAL A 195 -17.34 -9.36 23.40
N ARG A 196 -18.46 -8.65 23.32
CA ARG A 196 -18.48 -7.21 23.59
C ARG A 196 -18.06 -6.97 25.04
N ALA A 197 -16.91 -6.35 25.27
CA ALA A 197 -16.59 -5.77 26.56
C ALA A 197 -17.47 -4.52 26.73
N GLU A 198 -18.45 -4.62 27.62
CA GLU A 198 -19.25 -3.47 28.04
C GLU A 198 -18.29 -2.44 28.68
N GLY A 199 -18.14 -1.27 28.08
CA GLY A 199 -17.41 -0.15 28.71
C GLY A 199 -16.28 0.49 27.94
N VAL A 200 -15.76 -0.09 26.84
CA VAL A 200 -14.70 0.56 26.05
C VAL A 200 -15.33 1.41 24.94
N GLY A 201 -15.94 2.50 25.33
CA GLY A 201 -16.23 3.59 24.42
C GLY A 201 -14.92 4.26 24.01
N ALA A 202 -14.24 3.78 22.96
CA ALA A 202 -13.17 4.53 22.34
C ALA A 202 -13.77 5.87 21.84
N LYS A 203 -13.57 6.92 22.63
CA LYS A 203 -14.04 8.26 22.32
C LYS A 203 -13.29 8.71 21.07
N MET A 204 -14.00 9.22 20.09
CA MET A 204 -13.42 9.88 18.90
C MET A 204 -12.43 10.99 19.30
N GLN A 205 -12.53 11.51 20.50
CA GLN A 205 -11.54 12.37 21.16
C GLN A 205 -10.16 11.72 21.31
N SER A 206 -10.07 10.37 21.32
CA SER A 206 -8.79 9.66 21.43
C SER A 206 -7.94 9.82 20.16
N VAL A 207 -8.50 9.77 18.96
CA VAL A 207 -7.72 9.83 17.70
C VAL A 207 -7.01 11.18 17.56
N TRP A 208 -7.69 12.28 17.77
CA TRP A 208 -7.06 13.62 17.74
C TRP A 208 -6.02 13.82 18.84
N HIS A 209 -6.28 13.26 20.02
CA HIS A 209 -5.33 13.28 21.12
C HIS A 209 -4.08 12.47 20.78
N ASP A 210 -4.26 11.25 20.24
CA ASP A 210 -3.16 10.38 19.84
C ASP A 210 -2.32 10.99 18.71
N LEU A 211 -2.95 11.62 17.71
CA LEU A 211 -2.24 12.34 16.64
C LEU A 211 -1.45 13.53 17.20
N ARG A 212 -2.03 14.29 18.14
CA ARG A 212 -1.37 15.42 18.79
C ARG A 212 -0.18 14.98 19.62
N ASP A 213 -0.33 13.89 20.38
CA ASP A 213 0.74 13.32 21.19
C ASP A 213 1.87 12.75 20.32
N GLY A 214 1.53 12.04 19.23
CA GLY A 214 2.48 11.58 18.23
C GLY A 214 3.26 12.74 17.61
N PHE A 215 2.57 13.83 17.25
CA PHE A 215 3.21 15.02 16.71
C PHE A 215 4.13 15.71 17.73
N ARG A 216 3.69 15.83 18.98
CA ARG A 216 4.51 16.42 20.06
C ARG A 216 5.76 15.59 20.31
N TYR A 217 5.63 14.26 20.31
CA TYR A 217 6.75 13.34 20.46
C TYR A 217 7.77 13.51 19.33
N LEU A 218 7.31 13.53 18.08
CA LEU A 218 8.18 13.68 16.91
C LEU A 218 8.85 15.05 16.83
N ARG A 219 8.17 16.12 17.24
CA ARG A 219 8.74 17.47 17.23
C ARG A 219 10.00 17.59 18.10
N GLY A 220 10.09 16.79 19.14
CA GLY A 220 11.30 16.69 19.98
C GLY A 220 12.45 15.92 19.33
N TRP A 221 12.25 15.35 18.14
CA TRP A 221 13.23 14.50 17.48
C TRP A 221 13.55 14.98 16.05
N PRO A 222 14.54 15.88 15.87
CA PRO A 222 14.81 16.50 14.57
C PRO A 222 15.12 15.51 13.44
N GLY A 223 15.80 14.39 13.75
CA GLY A 223 16.12 13.33 12.78
C GLY A 223 14.86 12.63 12.25
N ALA A 224 13.89 12.36 13.11
CA ALA A 224 12.62 11.77 12.68
C ALA A 224 11.80 12.75 11.83
N VAL A 225 11.74 14.02 12.23
CA VAL A 225 11.05 15.07 11.44
C VAL A 225 11.66 15.18 10.05
N ALA A 226 12.99 15.20 9.95
CA ALA A 226 13.68 15.27 8.66
C ALA A 226 13.41 14.03 7.78
N LEU A 227 13.45 12.82 8.36
CA LEU A 227 13.11 11.58 7.64
C LEU A 227 11.66 11.58 7.15
N ILE A 228 10.72 11.99 8.00
CA ILE A 228 9.30 12.06 7.63
C ILE A 228 9.09 13.07 6.51
N SER A 229 9.72 14.26 6.62
CA SER A 229 9.65 15.27 5.57
C SER A 229 10.18 14.75 4.24
N GLY A 230 11.31 14.03 4.26
CA GLY A 230 11.86 13.37 3.08
C GLY A 230 10.89 12.31 2.50
N ALA A 231 10.29 11.49 3.36
CA ALA A 231 9.31 10.49 2.94
C ALA A 231 8.03 11.12 2.33
N LEU A 232 7.57 12.25 2.86
CA LEU A 232 6.42 12.99 2.30
C LEU A 232 6.75 13.54 0.92
N ILE A 233 7.91 14.19 0.75
CA ILE A 233 8.37 14.70 -0.55
C ILE A 233 8.51 13.54 -1.55
N PHE A 234 9.08 12.41 -1.12
CA PHE A 234 9.19 11.21 -1.93
C PHE A 234 7.81 10.70 -2.41
N LYS A 235 6.81 10.64 -1.51
CA LYS A 235 5.45 10.21 -1.88
C LYS A 235 4.75 11.23 -2.79
N ILE A 236 4.94 12.53 -2.58
CA ILE A 236 4.45 13.59 -3.47
C ILE A 236 4.99 13.41 -4.90
N ALA A 237 6.25 13.00 -5.04
CA ALA A 237 6.86 12.75 -6.34
C ALA A 237 6.42 11.41 -6.96
N LEU A 238 6.46 10.33 -6.17
CA LEU A 238 6.31 8.96 -6.65
C LEU A 238 4.86 8.59 -6.98
N THR A 239 3.89 8.97 -6.14
CA THR A 239 2.48 8.60 -6.35
C THR A 239 1.94 9.06 -7.70
N PRO A 240 2.16 10.33 -8.14
CA PRO A 240 1.74 10.73 -9.48
C PRO A 240 2.50 10.02 -10.60
N ALA A 241 3.77 9.68 -10.42
CA ALA A 241 4.54 8.97 -11.44
C ALA A 241 3.89 7.60 -11.76
N PHE A 242 3.48 6.84 -10.74
CA PHE A 242 2.73 5.60 -10.95
C PHE A 242 1.32 5.84 -11.52
N SER A 243 0.60 6.85 -11.02
CA SER A 243 -0.76 7.18 -11.49
C SER A 243 -0.79 7.64 -12.95
N LEU A 244 0.27 8.30 -13.43
CA LEU A 244 0.40 8.82 -14.78
C LEU A 244 1.13 7.86 -15.74
N LEU A 245 1.59 6.71 -15.26
CA LEU A 245 2.27 5.69 -16.08
C LEU A 245 1.44 5.24 -17.29
N PRO A 246 0.10 5.02 -17.19
CA PRO A 246 -0.72 4.67 -18.33
C PRO A 246 -0.67 5.73 -19.45
N LEU A 247 -0.65 7.00 -19.06
CA LEU A 247 -0.54 8.09 -20.03
C LEU A 247 0.84 8.18 -20.68
N LEU A 248 1.91 7.91 -19.93
CA LEU A 248 3.27 7.82 -20.48
C LEU A 248 3.36 6.70 -21.53
N VAL A 249 2.79 5.53 -21.24
CA VAL A 249 2.75 4.40 -22.18
C VAL A 249 1.99 4.79 -23.44
N LYS A 250 0.82 5.39 -23.30
CA LYS A 250 -0.05 5.75 -24.43
C LYS A 250 0.51 6.88 -25.28
N SER A 251 0.91 7.99 -24.65
CA SER A 251 1.23 9.23 -25.38
C SER A 251 2.69 9.33 -25.79
N HIS A 252 3.60 8.74 -25.01
CA HIS A 252 5.05 8.82 -25.30
C HIS A 252 5.57 7.58 -26.02
N PHE A 253 5.27 6.38 -25.52
CA PHE A 253 5.73 5.13 -26.14
C PHE A 253 4.81 4.64 -27.27
N GLY A 254 3.59 5.21 -27.41
CA GLY A 254 2.61 4.74 -28.38
C GLY A 254 2.09 3.33 -28.11
N GLY A 255 2.26 2.84 -26.87
CA GLY A 255 1.92 1.51 -26.44
C GLY A 255 0.43 1.32 -26.14
N GLY A 256 0.03 0.06 -25.99
CA GLY A 256 -1.32 -0.36 -25.58
C GLY A 256 -1.39 -0.82 -24.14
N ALA A 257 -2.51 -1.45 -23.78
CA ALA A 257 -2.71 -2.04 -22.46
C ALA A 257 -1.68 -3.15 -22.16
N GLY A 258 -1.20 -3.87 -23.16
CA GLY A 258 -0.17 -4.89 -23.04
C GLY A 258 1.16 -4.32 -22.55
N GLU A 259 1.65 -3.23 -23.15
CA GLU A 259 2.88 -2.56 -22.75
C GLU A 259 2.77 -1.96 -21.36
N LEU A 260 1.61 -1.39 -21.00
CA LEU A 260 1.34 -0.92 -19.64
C LEU A 260 1.43 -2.08 -18.64
N SER A 261 0.77 -3.19 -18.94
CA SER A 261 0.77 -4.35 -18.06
C SER A 261 2.16 -4.95 -17.86
N LEU A 262 3.01 -4.92 -18.90
CA LEU A 262 4.40 -5.34 -18.80
C LEU A 262 5.20 -4.44 -17.86
N LEU A 263 5.07 -3.11 -17.97
CA LEU A 263 5.75 -2.16 -17.07
C LEU A 263 5.33 -2.33 -15.61
N GLU A 264 4.03 -2.47 -15.35
CA GLU A 264 3.53 -2.68 -13.99
C GLU A 264 3.97 -4.03 -13.41
N SER A 265 3.89 -5.11 -14.21
CA SER A 265 4.30 -6.44 -13.77
C SER A 265 5.79 -6.54 -13.52
N ILE A 266 6.63 -5.99 -14.40
CA ILE A 266 8.08 -6.01 -14.23
C ILE A 266 8.52 -5.22 -12.99
N THR A 267 7.79 -4.16 -12.64
CA THR A 267 7.99 -3.44 -11.39
C THR A 267 7.67 -4.32 -10.18
N GLY A 268 6.54 -5.04 -10.21
CA GLY A 268 6.18 -6.01 -9.18
C GLY A 268 7.21 -7.13 -9.03
N ILE A 269 7.70 -7.68 -10.13
CA ILE A 269 8.79 -8.68 -10.13
C ILE A 269 10.06 -8.08 -9.51
N GLY A 270 10.40 -6.85 -9.86
CA GLY A 270 11.50 -6.10 -9.25
C GLY A 270 11.33 -5.97 -7.74
N MET A 271 10.12 -5.62 -7.25
CA MET A 271 9.85 -5.52 -5.80
C MET A 271 10.10 -6.85 -5.08
N VAL A 272 9.68 -7.97 -5.67
CA VAL A 272 9.93 -9.31 -5.10
C VAL A 272 11.43 -9.60 -5.10
N ALA A 273 12.13 -9.37 -6.21
CA ALA A 273 13.57 -9.58 -6.33
C ALA A 273 14.36 -8.71 -5.34
N GLY A 274 14.01 -7.43 -5.22
CA GLY A 274 14.61 -6.50 -4.26
C GLY A 274 14.34 -6.89 -2.81
N GLY A 275 13.13 -7.37 -2.50
CA GLY A 275 12.77 -7.89 -1.17
C GLY A 275 13.58 -9.13 -0.80
N ILE A 276 13.74 -10.08 -1.73
CA ILE A 276 14.58 -11.27 -1.54
C ILE A 276 16.05 -10.87 -1.36
N ALA A 277 16.55 -9.96 -2.22
CA ALA A 277 17.93 -9.48 -2.12
C ALA A 277 18.19 -8.78 -0.76
N LEU A 278 17.27 -7.92 -0.31
CA LEU A 278 17.36 -7.27 0.99
C LEU A 278 17.32 -8.28 2.14
N SER A 279 16.46 -9.30 2.05
CA SER A 279 16.34 -10.35 3.07
C SER A 279 17.60 -11.22 3.16
N ALA A 280 18.21 -11.54 2.02
CA ALA A 280 19.44 -12.34 1.95
C ALA A 280 20.67 -11.56 2.40
N TRP A 281 20.76 -10.28 2.04
CA TRP A 281 21.91 -9.42 2.34
C TRP A 281 21.81 -8.77 3.73
N GLY A 282 20.59 -8.44 4.19
CA GLY A 282 20.33 -7.75 5.46
C GLY A 282 20.54 -6.24 5.42
N GLY A 283 20.98 -5.68 4.30
CA GLY A 283 21.29 -4.26 4.16
C GLY A 283 22.65 -3.86 4.75
N PHE A 284 22.95 -2.58 4.71
CA PHE A 284 24.14 -2.01 5.37
C PHE A 284 23.97 -2.04 6.90
N ARG A 285 25.09 -2.06 7.63
CA ARG A 285 25.12 -2.01 9.11
C ARG A 285 24.31 -0.83 9.66
N ARG A 286 24.40 0.34 9.02
CA ARG A 286 23.55 1.50 9.28
C ARG A 286 22.39 1.45 8.28
N LYS A 287 21.19 1.24 8.77
CA LYS A 287 19.97 1.11 7.95
C LYS A 287 19.72 2.35 7.09
N VAL A 288 20.17 3.53 7.57
CA VAL A 288 20.08 4.80 6.82
C VAL A 288 20.76 4.70 5.45
N PHE A 289 21.92 4.04 5.32
CA PHE A 289 22.58 3.90 4.02
C PHE A 289 21.77 3.04 3.04
N THR A 290 21.12 1.98 3.53
CA THR A 290 20.23 1.15 2.71
C THR A 290 19.02 1.97 2.24
N LEU A 291 18.45 2.79 3.13
CA LEU A 291 17.36 3.70 2.81
C LEU A 291 17.76 4.71 1.72
N LEU A 292 18.92 5.38 1.88
CA LEU A 292 19.39 6.38 0.93
C LEU A 292 19.74 5.76 -0.43
N MET A 293 20.30 4.55 -0.43
CA MET A 293 20.55 3.79 -1.66
C MET A 293 19.23 3.46 -2.36
N GLY A 294 18.22 2.97 -1.61
CA GLY A 294 16.90 2.70 -2.16
C GLY A 294 16.25 3.95 -2.75
N LEU A 295 16.23 5.04 -1.99
CA LEU A 295 15.66 6.33 -2.40
C LEU A 295 16.34 6.91 -3.65
N GLY A 296 17.68 6.89 -3.65
CA GLY A 296 18.49 7.32 -4.82
C GLY A 296 18.26 6.41 -6.03
N GLY A 297 18.18 5.09 -5.81
CA GLY A 297 17.90 4.11 -6.86
C GLY A 297 16.51 4.30 -7.48
N VAL A 298 15.47 4.54 -6.68
CA VAL A 298 14.13 4.87 -7.18
C VAL A 298 14.19 6.14 -8.00
N GLY A 299 14.84 7.21 -7.50
CA GLY A 299 15.00 8.46 -8.21
C GLY A 299 15.70 8.27 -9.56
N LEU A 300 16.80 7.50 -9.59
CA LEU A 300 17.53 7.20 -10.83
C LEU A 300 16.66 6.43 -11.82
N GLY A 301 15.93 5.40 -11.37
CA GLY A 301 15.01 4.65 -12.23
C GLY A 301 13.96 5.54 -12.89
N ILE A 302 13.34 6.46 -12.10
CA ILE A 302 12.35 7.40 -12.63
C ILE A 302 12.98 8.40 -13.63
N VAL A 303 14.18 8.92 -13.34
CA VAL A 303 14.91 9.81 -14.27
C VAL A 303 15.19 9.09 -15.58
N VAL A 304 15.72 7.87 -15.53
CA VAL A 304 15.98 7.06 -16.73
C VAL A 304 14.69 6.84 -17.51
N LEU A 305 13.59 6.49 -16.85
CA LEU A 305 12.28 6.34 -17.50
C LEU A 305 11.84 7.63 -18.19
N GLY A 306 11.98 8.79 -17.52
CA GLY A 306 11.60 10.09 -18.06
C GLY A 306 12.43 10.53 -19.30
N PHE A 307 13.71 10.17 -19.36
CA PHE A 307 14.58 10.48 -20.48
C PHE A 307 14.60 9.39 -21.57
N THR A 308 13.95 8.23 -21.35
CA THR A 308 13.94 7.14 -22.32
C THR A 308 13.21 7.56 -23.59
N PRO A 309 13.89 7.53 -24.79
CA PRO A 309 13.23 7.79 -26.07
C PRO A 309 12.10 6.79 -26.35
N SER A 310 11.08 7.21 -27.10
CA SER A 310 9.90 6.40 -27.40
C SER A 310 10.20 5.05 -28.08
N TYR A 311 11.28 4.97 -28.85
CA TYR A 311 11.71 3.73 -29.53
C TYR A 311 12.51 2.76 -28.65
N LEU A 312 12.91 3.16 -27.43
CA LEU A 312 13.71 2.35 -26.51
C LEU A 312 12.87 1.79 -25.35
N PHE A 313 11.69 1.26 -25.63
CA PHE A 313 10.80 0.65 -24.63
C PHE A 313 11.49 -0.42 -23.73
N PRO A 314 12.45 -1.25 -24.23
CA PRO A 314 13.20 -2.16 -23.36
C PRO A 314 13.99 -1.46 -22.24
N VAL A 315 14.47 -0.22 -22.47
CA VAL A 315 15.13 0.57 -21.41
C VAL A 315 14.10 0.99 -20.35
N ALA A 316 12.88 1.34 -20.75
CA ALA A 316 11.80 1.63 -19.83
C ALA A 316 11.45 0.39 -18.95
N LEU A 317 11.42 -0.81 -19.55
CA LEU A 317 11.24 -2.06 -18.79
C LEU A 317 12.38 -2.28 -17.77
N GLY A 318 13.63 -2.11 -18.20
CA GLY A 318 14.80 -2.24 -17.32
C GLY A 318 14.79 -1.23 -16.18
N SER A 319 14.41 0.02 -16.46
CA SER A 319 14.30 1.06 -15.43
C SER A 319 13.19 0.78 -14.41
N MET A 320 12.04 0.26 -14.85
CA MET A 320 10.94 -0.10 -13.96
C MET A 320 11.27 -1.34 -13.11
N PHE A 321 11.97 -2.33 -13.66
CA PHE A 321 12.51 -3.45 -12.88
C PHE A 321 13.47 -2.97 -11.80
N PHE A 322 14.45 -2.14 -12.19
CA PHE A 322 15.42 -1.57 -11.25
C PHE A 322 14.73 -0.75 -10.14
N LEU A 323 13.80 0.13 -10.53
CA LEU A 323 12.98 0.90 -9.60
C LEU A 323 12.24 -0.04 -8.64
N GLY A 324 11.62 -1.09 -9.16
CA GLY A 324 10.96 -2.11 -8.35
C GLY A 324 11.88 -2.72 -7.30
N CYS A 325 13.13 -3.08 -7.68
CA CYS A 325 14.12 -3.62 -6.76
C CYS A 325 14.50 -2.63 -5.64
N MET A 326 14.45 -1.33 -5.90
CA MET A 326 14.85 -0.28 -4.94
C MET A 326 13.73 0.08 -3.94
N ILE A 327 12.46 -0.17 -4.25
CA ILE A 327 11.33 0.14 -3.35
C ILE A 327 11.46 -0.59 -1.98
N PRO A 328 11.69 -1.90 -1.90
CA PRO A 328 11.88 -2.57 -0.61
C PRO A 328 13.09 -2.05 0.17
N MET A 329 14.13 -1.61 -0.53
CA MET A 329 15.33 -1.00 0.08
C MET A 329 15.06 0.40 0.64
N THR A 330 13.91 1.01 0.29
CA THR A 330 13.42 2.26 0.88
C THR A 330 12.47 1.98 2.05
N ASP A 331 11.43 1.17 1.83
CA ASP A 331 10.35 0.96 2.79
C ASP A 331 10.79 0.08 3.99
N GLY A 332 11.61 -0.95 3.75
CA GLY A 332 12.08 -1.85 4.79
C GLY A 332 12.92 -1.15 5.88
N PRO A 333 14.02 -0.46 5.52
CA PRO A 333 14.85 0.23 6.49
C PRO A 333 14.14 1.35 7.24
N ILE A 334 13.27 2.15 6.58
CA ILE A 334 12.53 3.22 7.27
C ILE A 334 11.62 2.65 8.36
N MET A 335 10.93 1.55 8.07
CA MET A 335 10.09 0.86 9.04
C MET A 335 10.91 0.28 10.19
N ALA A 336 12.06 -0.34 9.88
CA ALA A 336 12.96 -0.89 10.88
C ALA A 336 13.58 0.19 11.78
N ILE A 337 13.96 1.37 11.23
CA ILE A 337 14.44 2.51 12.02
C ILE A 337 13.35 2.95 12.99
N PHE A 338 12.12 3.19 12.53
CA PHE A 338 11.04 3.63 13.41
C PHE A 338 10.67 2.59 14.48
N GLN A 339 10.64 1.30 14.13
CA GLN A 339 10.36 0.23 15.10
C GLN A 339 11.43 0.10 16.19
N THR A 340 12.69 0.36 15.84
CA THR A 340 13.80 0.24 16.81
C THR A 340 14.03 1.50 17.64
N THR A 341 13.62 2.68 17.13
CA THR A 341 13.91 3.97 17.78
C THR A 341 12.71 4.60 18.47
N ILE A 342 11.48 4.22 18.13
CA ILE A 342 10.27 4.74 18.79
C ILE A 342 9.92 3.87 20.00
N ALA A 343 9.70 4.51 21.15
CA ALA A 343 9.28 3.82 22.37
C ALA A 343 8.00 2.98 22.10
N PRO A 344 7.93 1.70 22.58
CA PRO A 344 6.83 0.79 22.26
C PRO A 344 5.43 1.35 22.53
N ASN A 345 5.27 2.14 23.59
CA ASN A 345 4.01 2.80 23.96
C ASN A 345 3.61 3.97 23.05
N MET A 346 4.54 4.48 22.21
CA MET A 346 4.30 5.58 21.27
C MET A 346 4.23 5.11 19.81
N GLN A 347 4.66 3.87 19.51
CA GLN A 347 4.70 3.35 18.13
C GLN A 347 3.35 3.46 17.43
N GLY A 348 2.26 3.03 18.07
CA GLY A 348 0.92 3.10 17.49
C GLY A 348 0.50 4.52 17.09
N ARG A 349 0.76 5.51 17.96
CA ARG A 349 0.43 6.93 17.72
C ARG A 349 1.28 7.53 16.60
N VAL A 350 2.57 7.23 16.59
CA VAL A 350 3.49 7.73 15.57
C VAL A 350 3.19 7.09 14.22
N PHE A 351 2.96 5.78 14.14
CA PHE A 351 2.60 5.12 12.88
C PHE A 351 1.24 5.58 12.32
N ALA A 352 0.26 5.83 13.19
CA ALA A 352 -1.02 6.41 12.76
C ALA A 352 -0.84 7.82 12.18
N LEU A 353 -0.01 8.66 12.81
CA LEU A 353 0.32 9.98 12.31
C LEU A 353 1.06 9.91 10.97
N LEU A 354 2.06 9.04 10.85
CA LEU A 354 2.81 8.81 9.60
C LEU A 354 1.89 8.37 8.47
N GLY A 355 1.03 7.39 8.73
CA GLY A 355 0.03 6.92 7.75
C GLY A 355 -0.88 8.05 7.28
N SER A 356 -1.36 8.89 8.19
CA SER A 356 -2.19 10.05 7.87
C SER A 356 -1.46 11.08 7.03
N LEU A 357 -0.22 11.43 7.39
CA LEU A 357 0.61 12.39 6.64
C LEU A 357 0.93 11.89 5.23
N VAL A 358 1.33 10.63 5.12
CA VAL A 358 1.60 9.97 3.82
C VAL A 358 0.36 9.95 2.95
N SER A 359 -0.80 9.62 3.52
CA SER A 359 -2.07 9.58 2.76
C SER A 359 -2.45 10.96 2.21
N VAL A 360 -2.27 12.03 2.99
CA VAL A 360 -2.57 13.41 2.56
C VAL A 360 -1.54 13.93 1.54
N SER A 361 -0.30 13.47 1.58
CA SER A 361 0.75 13.92 0.65
C SER A 361 0.48 13.50 -0.80
N SER A 362 -0.14 12.35 -1.03
CA SER A 362 -0.41 11.81 -2.36
C SER A 362 -1.33 12.70 -3.21
N PRO A 363 -2.49 13.20 -2.73
CA PRO A 363 -3.31 14.16 -3.44
C PRO A 363 -2.61 15.47 -3.77
N LEU A 364 -1.72 15.95 -2.90
CA LEU A 364 -0.93 17.16 -3.17
C LEU A 364 -0.02 16.96 -4.38
N GLY A 365 0.66 15.81 -4.44
CA GLY A 365 1.47 15.47 -5.60
C GLY A 365 0.64 15.39 -6.89
N LEU A 366 -0.51 14.73 -6.84
CA LEU A 366 -1.41 14.58 -7.99
C LEU A 366 -1.98 15.91 -8.48
N ALA A 367 -2.33 16.83 -7.56
CA ALA A 367 -2.84 18.15 -7.89
C ALA A 367 -1.82 19.01 -8.67
N ILE A 368 -0.52 18.78 -8.44
CA ILE A 368 0.56 19.46 -9.15
C ILE A 368 0.90 18.73 -10.45
N ALA A 369 1.01 17.39 -10.38
CA ALA A 369 1.48 16.56 -11.49
C ALA A 369 0.56 16.62 -12.71
N GLY A 370 -0.76 16.59 -12.49
CA GLY A 370 -1.75 16.64 -13.57
C GLY A 370 -1.57 17.85 -14.48
N PRO A 371 -1.78 19.08 -13.97
CA PRO A 371 -1.64 20.30 -14.76
C PRO A 371 -0.22 20.50 -15.35
N VAL A 372 0.82 20.13 -14.61
CA VAL A 372 2.20 20.21 -15.11
C VAL A 372 2.41 19.29 -16.32
N SER A 373 1.93 18.05 -16.22
CA SER A 373 2.06 17.08 -17.31
C SER A 373 1.21 17.45 -18.53
N ASP A 374 0.00 17.98 -18.33
CA ASP A 374 -0.86 18.41 -19.43
C ASP A 374 -0.26 19.62 -20.18
N ARG A 375 0.46 20.52 -19.47
CA ARG A 375 1.04 21.73 -20.07
C ARG A 375 2.40 21.51 -20.71
N PHE A 376 3.27 20.72 -20.06
CA PHE A 376 4.68 20.60 -20.45
C PHE A 376 5.02 19.22 -21.02
N GLY A 377 4.06 18.31 -21.11
CA GLY A 377 4.24 16.93 -21.54
C GLY A 377 4.46 15.96 -20.37
N ILE A 378 4.02 14.72 -20.57
CA ILE A 378 3.99 13.71 -19.52
C ILE A 378 5.38 13.37 -18.96
N GLN A 379 6.41 13.38 -19.80
CA GLN A 379 7.77 13.03 -19.41
C GLN A 379 8.34 13.98 -18.35
N ILE A 380 7.93 15.25 -18.38
CA ILE A 380 8.47 16.27 -17.48
C ILE A 380 8.20 15.94 -16.01
N TRP A 381 7.05 15.32 -15.72
CA TRP A 381 6.75 14.90 -14.35
C TRP A 381 7.71 13.80 -13.89
N PHE A 382 7.99 12.81 -14.71
CA PHE A 382 8.95 11.74 -14.37
C PHE A 382 10.34 12.30 -14.14
N ILE A 383 10.78 13.26 -14.97
CA ILE A 383 12.07 13.93 -14.79
C ILE A 383 12.09 14.71 -13.46
N ILE A 384 11.08 15.53 -13.20
CA ILE A 384 10.96 16.30 -11.95
C ILE A 384 10.91 15.36 -10.74
N ALA A 385 10.07 14.33 -10.78
CA ALA A 385 9.91 13.38 -9.68
C ALA A 385 11.22 12.63 -9.39
N GLY A 386 11.90 12.19 -10.43
CA GLY A 386 13.18 11.49 -10.28
C GLY A 386 14.27 12.38 -9.69
N PHE A 387 14.44 13.61 -10.19
CA PHE A 387 15.38 14.57 -9.61
C PHE A 387 15.01 14.98 -8.18
N LEU A 388 13.72 15.10 -7.89
CA LEU A 388 13.27 15.40 -6.52
C LEU A 388 13.64 14.25 -5.57
N CYS A 389 13.44 12.99 -5.96
CA CYS A 389 13.85 11.83 -5.18
C CYS A 389 15.37 11.78 -4.96
N LEU A 390 16.15 12.05 -6.03
CA LEU A 390 17.62 12.12 -5.93
C LEU A 390 18.07 13.27 -5.02
N SER A 391 17.40 14.42 -5.10
CA SER A 391 17.70 15.58 -4.24
C SER A 391 17.41 15.28 -2.78
N VAL A 392 16.30 14.59 -2.48
CA VAL A 392 15.97 14.15 -1.12
C VAL A 392 17.02 13.15 -0.59
N ALA A 393 17.43 12.18 -1.41
CA ALA A 393 18.48 11.23 -1.03
C ALA A 393 19.80 11.94 -0.73
N LEU A 394 20.21 12.84 -1.62
CA LEU A 394 21.44 13.63 -1.49
C LEU A 394 21.38 14.57 -0.28
N ALA A 395 20.30 15.33 -0.13
CA ALA A 395 20.11 16.23 1.02
C ALA A 395 20.13 15.46 2.34
N SER A 396 19.47 14.29 2.41
CA SER A 396 19.45 13.44 3.59
C SER A 396 20.83 12.97 4.00
N PHE A 397 21.73 12.76 3.04
CA PHE A 397 23.13 12.41 3.31
C PHE A 397 23.89 13.52 4.05
N PHE A 398 23.58 14.79 3.78
CA PHE A 398 24.21 15.94 4.41
C PHE A 398 23.55 16.39 5.72
N ILE A 399 22.43 15.79 6.12
CA ILE A 399 21.75 16.13 7.38
C ILE A 399 22.27 15.22 8.49
N PRO A 400 23.11 15.73 9.46
CA PRO A 400 23.66 14.89 10.51
C PRO A 400 22.60 14.22 11.38
N ALA A 401 21.46 14.88 11.58
CA ALA A 401 20.36 14.35 12.37
C ALA A 401 19.74 13.06 11.76
N ILE A 402 19.78 12.91 10.43
CA ILE A 402 19.35 11.69 9.72
C ILE A 402 20.46 10.64 9.82
N MET A 403 21.71 11.03 9.57
CA MET A 403 22.84 10.11 9.52
C MET A 403 23.12 9.43 10.87
N HIS A 404 22.82 10.10 12.00
CA HIS A 404 23.03 9.60 13.37
C HIS A 404 21.70 9.24 14.06
N ILE A 405 20.62 9.03 13.31
CA ILE A 405 19.29 8.80 13.88
C ILE A 405 19.23 7.53 14.73
N GLU A 406 20.01 6.51 14.37
CA GLU A 406 20.10 5.24 15.08
C GLU A 406 20.96 5.37 16.38
N GLU A 407 21.91 6.30 16.43
CA GLU A 407 22.84 6.50 17.56
C GLU A 407 22.23 7.41 18.63
N ASN A 408 21.54 8.46 18.24
CA ASN A 408 20.99 9.46 19.15
C ASN A 408 19.91 8.91 20.10
N HIS A 409 19.24 7.83 19.75
CA HIS A 409 18.23 7.21 20.60
C HIS A 409 18.86 6.38 21.71
N THR A 410 19.95 5.66 21.42
CA THR A 410 20.68 4.87 22.41
C THR A 410 21.27 5.76 23.50
N ALA A 411 21.75 6.94 23.14
CA ALA A 411 22.27 7.94 24.09
C ALA A 411 21.17 8.57 24.96
N ALA A 412 19.97 8.82 24.38
CA ALA A 412 18.82 9.35 25.12
C ALA A 412 18.23 8.32 26.09
N GLU A 413 18.19 7.05 25.74
CA GLU A 413 17.79 5.95 26.64
C GLU A 413 18.79 5.74 27.78
N GLN A 414 20.09 5.86 27.52
CA GLN A 414 21.13 5.75 28.55
C GLN A 414 21.09 6.93 29.52
N SER A 415 20.83 8.14 29.05
CA SER A 415 20.68 9.33 29.91
C SER A 415 19.34 9.42 30.63
N ALA A 416 18.30 8.72 30.19
CA ALA A 416 17.00 8.63 30.84
C ALA A 416 16.92 7.49 31.88
N ARG A 417 17.92 6.63 31.99
CA ARG A 417 18.01 5.63 33.06
C ARG A 417 18.31 6.33 34.39
N PRO A 418 17.51 6.05 35.42
CA PRO A 418 17.84 6.51 36.78
C PRO A 418 19.22 5.97 37.16
N GLU A 419 20.06 6.81 37.70
CA GLU A 419 21.36 6.38 38.31
C GLU A 419 21.10 5.27 39.34
N GLY A 420 21.54 4.06 39.04
CA GLY A 420 21.36 2.88 39.91
C GLY A 420 20.50 1.75 39.34
N ALA A 421 19.95 1.88 38.13
CA ALA A 421 19.26 0.74 37.49
C ALA A 421 20.29 -0.34 37.07
N PRO A 422 20.07 -1.65 37.40
CA PRO A 422 20.95 -2.73 37.02
C PRO A 422 21.15 -2.78 35.51
N GLY A 423 22.41 -2.95 35.07
CA GLY A 423 22.74 -3.12 33.66
C GLY A 423 21.99 -4.30 33.02
N PRO A 424 21.95 -4.38 31.66
CA PRO A 424 21.39 -5.54 31.00
C PRO A 424 22.06 -6.80 31.55
N VAL A 425 21.25 -7.70 32.10
CA VAL A 425 21.71 -9.02 32.53
C VAL A 425 22.36 -9.67 31.33
N ALA A 426 23.65 -9.95 31.38
CA ALA A 426 24.33 -10.72 30.34
C ALA A 426 23.52 -12.02 30.15
N PRO A 427 23.36 -12.50 28.91
CA PRO A 427 22.68 -13.76 28.68
C PRO A 427 23.38 -14.84 29.52
N GLU A 428 22.60 -15.50 30.36
CA GLU A 428 23.06 -16.60 31.18
C GLU A 428 23.75 -17.63 30.26
N PRO A 429 25.00 -18.08 30.56
CA PRO A 429 25.66 -19.06 29.71
C PRO A 429 24.76 -20.30 29.64
N ALA A 430 24.46 -20.72 28.39
CA ALA A 430 23.64 -21.89 28.12
C ALA A 430 24.14 -23.06 28.99
N VAL A 431 23.25 -23.54 29.87
CA VAL A 431 23.54 -24.76 30.65
C VAL A 431 23.66 -25.90 29.65
N PRO A 432 24.76 -26.64 29.61
CA PRO A 432 24.90 -27.76 28.69
C PRO A 432 23.81 -28.80 29.02
N GLU A 433 23.06 -29.22 28.02
CA GLU A 433 22.10 -30.32 28.15
C GLU A 433 22.82 -31.56 28.66
N PRO A 434 22.28 -32.30 29.64
CA PRO A 434 22.86 -33.56 30.08
C PRO A 434 22.86 -34.55 28.92
N VAL A 435 24.05 -35.06 28.58
CA VAL A 435 24.23 -36.15 27.66
C VAL A 435 23.47 -37.35 28.21
N ALA A 436 22.45 -37.81 27.55
CA ALA A 436 21.76 -39.05 27.89
C ALA A 436 22.64 -40.21 27.45
N ASP A 437 23.06 -41.03 28.43
CA ASP A 437 23.64 -42.33 28.24
C ASP A 437 22.66 -43.36 27.71
#